data_30bc00f1be103fde577f634d88b5587f
#
_entry.id   30bc00f1be103fde577f634d88b5587f
#
_cell.length_a   1.000
_cell.length_b   1.000
_cell.length_c   1.000
_cell.angle_alpha   90.00
_cell.angle_beta   90.00
_cell.angle_gamma   90.00
#
_symmetry.space_group_name_H-M   'P 1'
#
loop_
_entity.id
_entity.type
_entity.pdbx_description
1 polymer ?
#
loop_
_entity_poly.entity_id
_entity_poly.type
_entity_poly.pdbx_seq_one_letter_code
_entity_poly.pdbx_strand_id
1 'polypeptide(L)'
;VLSNLCCSRGTDCVMICSHEADEEAAATNNTALIEWAGAQVVNCGKQEIAQTVERVMSEIEERGGKPYYIYGNKFGVGNEGTAASAYADAYAEIQTYEKECGKEFDYIICPSGTGATQTGLICGHLLSGDRKKILGVMISSRETKRAYQVIEEGIRDYFAKHDLALSAAYASEIHLLDQYRQEGYGKYDARIEACIKEQYRTNSLPLDPIYTGKAFWGMQEYLKTAGITDSRILFLHTGGTPLFFDYVSKSVSRSSEM
;
A
#
# COMPACT_ATOMS: atom_id res chain seq x y z
N VAL A 1 6.60 6.82 8.29
CA VAL A 1 5.42 7.67 8.51
C VAL A 1 4.85 7.44 9.90
N LEU A 2 4.44 6.19 10.26
CA LEU A 2 3.82 5.90 11.56
C LEU A 2 4.73 6.30 12.74
N SER A 3 6.01 5.94 12.72
CA SER A 3 6.98 6.30 13.75
C SER A 3 7.10 7.82 13.93
N ASN A 4 7.14 8.57 12.83
CA ASN A 4 7.15 10.04 12.87
C ASN A 4 5.87 10.61 13.48
N LEU A 5 4.71 10.06 13.12
CA LEU A 5 3.44 10.51 13.66
C LEU A 5 3.36 10.25 15.17
N CYS A 6 3.79 9.08 15.62
CA CYS A 6 3.88 8.76 17.06
C CYS A 6 4.81 9.74 17.78
N CYS A 7 6.02 9.95 17.27
CA CYS A 7 6.98 10.90 17.80
C CYS A 7 6.38 12.32 17.92
N SER A 8 5.76 12.83 16.87
CA SER A 8 5.15 14.17 16.86
C SER A 8 3.96 14.32 17.81
N ARG A 9 3.35 13.21 18.22
CA ARG A 9 2.24 13.17 19.17
C ARG A 9 2.65 12.80 20.60
N GLY A 10 3.96 12.61 20.83
CA GLY A 10 4.47 12.16 22.13
C GLY A 10 4.00 10.77 22.53
N THR A 11 3.75 9.91 21.54
CA THR A 11 3.31 8.51 21.74
C THR A 11 4.47 7.59 21.40
N ASP A 12 4.72 6.59 22.25
CA ASP A 12 5.72 5.56 21.98
C ASP A 12 5.34 4.73 20.76
N CYS A 13 6.35 4.30 20.00
CA CYS A 13 6.17 3.47 18.83
C CYS A 13 7.10 2.26 18.89
N VAL A 14 6.55 1.07 18.76
CA VAL A 14 7.31 -0.17 18.60
C VAL A 14 7.04 -0.76 17.24
N MET A 15 8.11 -0.95 16.45
CA MET A 15 8.06 -1.55 15.12
C MET A 15 8.56 -2.98 15.19
N ILE A 16 7.68 -3.96 14.92
CA ILE A 16 8.06 -5.36 14.82
C ILE A 16 8.45 -5.65 13.37
N CYS A 17 9.72 -5.96 13.15
CA CYS A 17 10.29 -6.27 11.85
C CYS A 17 10.57 -7.77 11.74
N SER A 18 9.92 -8.44 10.80
CA SER A 18 10.12 -9.87 10.57
C SER A 18 11.02 -10.13 9.37
N HIS A 19 11.88 -11.12 9.47
CA HIS A 19 12.78 -11.57 8.42
C HIS A 19 12.78 -13.10 8.31
N GLU A 20 13.28 -13.65 7.21
CA GLU A 20 13.53 -15.08 7.12
C GLU A 20 14.69 -15.47 8.05
N ALA A 21 14.74 -16.72 8.45
CA ALA A 21 15.69 -17.20 9.47
C ALA A 21 17.17 -16.95 9.11
N ASP A 22 17.48 -16.89 7.82
CA ASP A 22 18.84 -16.73 7.29
C ASP A 22 19.13 -15.32 6.73
N GLU A 23 18.19 -14.38 6.86
CA GLU A 23 18.35 -13.00 6.41
C GLU A 23 18.74 -12.09 7.58
N GLU A 24 19.90 -11.45 7.51
CA GLU A 24 20.19 -10.30 8.38
C GLU A 24 19.26 -9.15 8.05
N ALA A 25 18.79 -8.46 9.10
CA ALA A 25 17.95 -7.26 8.92
C ALA A 25 18.73 -6.23 8.08
N ALA A 26 18.37 -6.09 6.81
CA ALA A 26 19.05 -5.17 5.91
C ALA A 26 18.87 -3.74 6.39
N ALA A 27 19.97 -2.99 6.52
CA ALA A 27 19.93 -1.56 6.74
C ALA A 27 19.28 -0.89 5.51
N THR A 28 18.12 -0.28 5.70
CA THR A 28 17.38 0.42 4.66
C THR A 28 17.11 1.87 5.07
N ASN A 29 16.80 2.73 4.11
CA ASN A 29 16.37 4.09 4.44
C ASN A 29 15.11 4.08 5.34
N ASN A 30 14.22 3.10 5.20
CA ASN A 30 13.06 2.96 6.09
C ASN A 30 13.48 2.66 7.53
N THR A 31 14.42 1.73 7.77
CA THR A 31 14.89 1.42 9.13
C THR A 31 15.59 2.61 9.77
N ALA A 32 16.45 3.31 9.03
CA ALA A 32 17.08 4.55 9.52
C ALA A 32 16.05 5.63 9.92
N LEU A 33 15.02 5.84 9.11
CA LEU A 33 13.95 6.80 9.41
C LEU A 33 13.11 6.40 10.62
N ILE A 34 12.90 5.11 10.84
CA ILE A 34 12.21 4.58 12.02
C ILE A 34 13.02 4.87 13.28
N GLU A 35 14.33 4.59 13.25
CA GLU A 35 15.25 4.84 14.35
C GLU A 35 15.38 6.34 14.64
N TRP A 36 15.51 7.19 13.62
CA TRP A 36 15.54 8.66 13.79
C TRP A 36 14.27 9.22 14.42
N ALA A 37 13.12 8.59 14.16
CA ALA A 37 11.88 8.95 14.81
C ALA A 37 11.77 8.42 16.26
N GLY A 38 12.81 7.75 16.78
CA GLY A 38 12.86 7.25 18.15
C GLY A 38 11.98 6.03 18.40
N ALA A 39 11.53 5.32 17.35
CA ALA A 39 10.77 4.10 17.53
C ALA A 39 11.68 2.94 17.96
N GLN A 40 11.20 2.12 18.89
CA GLN A 40 11.84 0.87 19.25
C GLN A 40 11.65 -0.14 18.12
N VAL A 41 12.74 -0.75 17.64
CA VAL A 41 12.67 -1.84 16.65
C VAL A 41 12.85 -3.18 17.35
N VAL A 42 11.93 -4.10 17.11
CA VAL A 42 11.97 -5.49 17.61
C VAL A 42 12.01 -6.42 16.40
N ASN A 43 13.13 -7.13 16.23
CA ASN A 43 13.30 -8.10 15.16
C ASN A 43 12.81 -9.49 15.61
N CYS A 44 12.17 -10.24 14.70
CA CYS A 44 11.74 -11.62 14.93
C CYS A 44 11.72 -12.42 13.63
N GLY A 45 11.65 -13.75 13.75
CA GLY A 45 11.37 -14.62 12.62
C GLY A 45 9.92 -14.48 12.14
N LYS A 46 9.66 -14.74 10.86
CA LYS A 46 8.29 -14.67 10.30
C LYS A 46 7.28 -15.55 11.04
N GLN A 47 7.72 -16.68 11.57
CA GLN A 47 6.88 -17.60 12.33
C GLN A 47 6.57 -17.11 13.77
N GLU A 48 7.33 -16.13 14.26
CA GLU A 48 7.27 -15.62 15.63
C GLU A 48 6.48 -14.33 15.77
N ILE A 49 5.96 -13.78 14.66
CA ILE A 49 5.28 -12.47 14.67
C ILE A 49 4.18 -12.40 15.72
N ALA A 50 3.26 -13.39 15.76
CA ALA A 50 2.13 -13.36 16.67
C ALA A 50 2.59 -13.42 18.15
N GLN A 51 3.57 -14.25 18.46
CA GLN A 51 4.15 -14.37 19.79
C GLN A 51 4.89 -13.09 20.20
N THR A 52 5.63 -12.48 19.26
CA THR A 52 6.35 -11.23 19.51
C THR A 52 5.38 -10.08 19.77
N VAL A 53 4.29 -9.98 18.98
CA VAL A 53 3.23 -8.97 19.19
C VAL A 53 2.64 -9.13 20.60
N GLU A 54 2.26 -10.35 20.99
CA GLU A 54 1.68 -10.62 22.30
C GLU A 54 2.63 -10.25 23.44
N ARG A 55 3.90 -10.65 23.34
CA ARG A 55 4.94 -10.31 24.31
C ARG A 55 5.13 -8.80 24.45
N VAL A 56 5.30 -8.09 23.34
CA VAL A 56 5.52 -6.63 23.34
C VAL A 56 4.31 -5.90 23.92
N MET A 57 3.10 -6.31 23.59
CA MET A 57 1.89 -5.70 24.16
C MET A 57 1.81 -5.92 25.67
N SER A 58 2.07 -7.15 26.15
CA SER A 58 2.10 -7.46 27.58
C SER A 58 3.16 -6.66 28.34
N GLU A 59 4.38 -6.55 27.80
CA GLU A 59 5.45 -5.74 28.38
C GLU A 59 5.09 -4.24 28.50
N ILE A 60 4.30 -3.70 27.56
CA ILE A 60 3.80 -2.33 27.63
C ILE A 60 2.72 -2.20 28.70
N GLU A 61 1.81 -3.15 28.78
CA GLU A 61 0.75 -3.17 29.81
C GLU A 61 1.31 -3.29 31.24
N GLU A 62 2.30 -4.16 31.45
CA GLU A 62 3.00 -4.32 32.74
C GLU A 62 3.66 -3.04 33.23
N ARG A 63 4.09 -2.18 32.29
CA ARG A 63 4.63 -0.86 32.60
C ARG A 63 3.57 0.24 32.75
N GLY A 64 2.28 -0.14 32.74
CA GLY A 64 1.13 0.76 32.87
C GLY A 64 0.74 1.49 31.57
N GLY A 65 1.30 1.10 30.42
CA GLY A 65 0.93 1.62 29.10
C GLY A 65 -0.37 1.01 28.58
N LYS A 66 -0.87 1.59 27.48
CA LYS A 66 -2.05 1.10 26.75
C LYS A 66 -1.65 0.81 25.30
N PRO A 67 -1.19 -0.40 24.99
CA PRO A 67 -0.73 -0.73 23.66
C PRO A 67 -1.89 -0.80 22.67
N TYR A 68 -1.63 -0.39 21.43
CA TYR A 68 -2.54 -0.52 20.31
C TYR A 68 -1.80 -1.12 19.12
N TYR A 69 -2.20 -2.32 18.70
CA TYR A 69 -1.65 -2.96 17.52
C TYR A 69 -2.47 -2.56 16.28
N ILE A 70 -1.83 -1.88 15.35
CA ILE A 70 -2.51 -1.26 14.19
C ILE A 70 -3.24 -2.26 13.28
N TYR A 71 -2.86 -3.53 13.32
CA TYR A 71 -3.51 -4.60 12.54
C TYR A 71 -4.64 -5.31 13.32
N GLY A 72 -4.97 -4.85 14.52
CA GLY A 72 -6.02 -5.45 15.36
C GLY A 72 -5.48 -6.46 16.37
N ASN A 73 -5.76 -7.75 16.20
CA ASN A 73 -5.25 -8.78 17.08
C ASN A 73 -3.83 -9.24 16.67
N LYS A 74 -3.20 -10.09 17.51
CA LYS A 74 -1.84 -10.62 17.27
C LYS A 74 -1.64 -11.36 15.93
N PHE A 75 -2.72 -11.78 15.30
CA PHE A 75 -2.69 -12.42 13.98
C PHE A 75 -2.88 -11.43 12.81
N GLY A 76 -2.98 -10.14 13.13
CA GLY A 76 -3.16 -9.09 12.14
C GLY A 76 -4.57 -9.02 11.55
N VAL A 77 -5.58 -9.32 12.38
CA VAL A 77 -7.00 -9.35 11.99
C VAL A 77 -7.81 -8.43 12.91
N GLY A 78 -8.78 -7.73 12.33
CA GLY A 78 -9.78 -6.94 13.06
C GLY A 78 -9.71 -5.42 12.85
N ASN A 79 -8.70 -4.93 12.11
CA ASN A 79 -8.55 -3.49 11.81
C ASN A 79 -8.51 -3.19 10.29
N GLU A 80 -8.96 -4.11 9.46
CA GLU A 80 -8.97 -3.97 8.01
C GLU A 80 -9.74 -2.72 7.56
N GLY A 81 -10.87 -2.47 8.19
CA GLY A 81 -11.72 -1.32 7.90
C GLY A 81 -11.10 0.04 8.25
N THR A 82 -10.13 0.10 9.17
CA THR A 82 -9.47 1.37 9.54
C THR A 82 -8.66 1.94 8.38
N ALA A 83 -7.88 1.10 7.70
CA ALA A 83 -7.14 1.53 6.51
C ALA A 83 -8.09 1.87 5.34
N ALA A 84 -9.18 1.12 5.19
CA ALA A 84 -10.21 1.41 4.20
C ALA A 84 -10.86 2.78 4.43
N SER A 85 -11.16 3.16 5.69
CA SER A 85 -11.72 4.48 6.01
C SER A 85 -10.83 5.62 5.53
N ALA A 86 -9.50 5.54 5.79
CA ALA A 86 -8.57 6.57 5.35
C ALA A 86 -8.54 6.75 3.82
N TYR A 87 -8.71 5.68 3.06
CA TYR A 87 -8.75 5.77 1.59
C TYR A 87 -10.14 6.10 1.03
N ALA A 88 -11.20 5.87 1.78
CA ALA A 88 -12.52 6.44 1.46
C ALA A 88 -12.51 7.96 1.63
N ASP A 89 -11.84 8.47 2.68
CA ASP A 89 -11.61 9.91 2.87
C ASP A 89 -10.74 10.48 1.73
N ALA A 90 -9.67 9.79 1.33
CA ALA A 90 -8.85 10.20 0.19
C ALA A 90 -9.66 10.26 -1.12
N TYR A 91 -10.65 9.39 -1.29
CA TYR A 91 -11.57 9.48 -2.43
C TYR A 91 -12.39 10.78 -2.40
N ALA A 92 -12.86 11.18 -1.24
CA ALA A 92 -13.59 12.47 -1.09
C ALA A 92 -12.68 13.68 -1.38
N GLU A 93 -11.37 13.60 -1.01
CA GLU A 93 -10.38 14.61 -1.38
C GLU A 93 -10.20 14.69 -2.92
N ILE A 94 -10.14 13.54 -3.59
CA ILE A 94 -10.07 13.48 -5.06
C ILE A 94 -11.30 14.16 -5.69
N GLN A 95 -12.49 13.88 -5.18
CA GLN A 95 -13.72 14.52 -5.66
C GLN A 95 -13.72 16.04 -5.43
N THR A 96 -13.15 16.49 -4.31
CA THR A 96 -13.00 17.93 -4.03
C THR A 96 -12.08 18.58 -5.06
N TYR A 97 -10.93 17.97 -5.33
CA TYR A 97 -10.00 18.42 -6.37
C TYR A 97 -10.66 18.46 -7.75
N GLU A 98 -11.45 17.44 -8.11
CA GLU A 98 -12.18 17.40 -9.39
C GLU A 98 -13.15 18.57 -9.53
N LYS A 99 -13.88 18.90 -8.47
CA LYS A 99 -14.81 20.05 -8.44
C LYS A 99 -14.06 21.37 -8.59
N GLU A 100 -12.92 21.52 -7.93
CA GLU A 100 -12.09 22.73 -7.98
C GLU A 100 -11.48 22.96 -9.36
N CYS A 101 -10.97 21.90 -10.01
CA CYS A 101 -10.35 22.00 -11.32
C CYS A 101 -11.33 21.87 -12.51
N GLY A 102 -12.60 21.53 -12.25
CA GLY A 102 -13.62 21.33 -13.27
C GLY A 102 -13.36 20.15 -14.20
N LYS A 103 -12.64 19.13 -13.72
CA LYS A 103 -12.25 17.94 -14.51
C LYS A 103 -12.44 16.69 -13.68
N GLU A 104 -13.10 15.68 -14.23
CA GLU A 104 -13.29 14.39 -13.59
C GLU A 104 -12.28 13.38 -14.14
N PHE A 105 -11.84 12.43 -13.30
CA PHE A 105 -11.07 11.28 -13.71
C PHE A 105 -11.99 10.14 -14.17
N ASP A 106 -11.57 9.42 -15.19
CA ASP A 106 -12.25 8.20 -15.65
C ASP A 106 -11.75 6.96 -14.90
N TYR A 107 -10.47 6.97 -14.51
CA TYR A 107 -9.83 5.88 -13.81
C TYR A 107 -9.00 6.39 -12.63
N ILE A 108 -9.05 5.64 -11.53
CA ILE A 108 -8.09 5.74 -10.43
C ILE A 108 -7.33 4.43 -10.37
N ILE A 109 -6.00 4.46 -10.49
CA ILE A 109 -5.15 3.27 -10.54
C ILE A 109 -4.16 3.33 -9.39
N CYS A 110 -4.04 2.23 -8.63
CA CYS A 110 -3.16 2.16 -7.47
C CYS A 110 -2.45 0.79 -7.37
N PRO A 111 -1.30 0.70 -6.69
CA PRO A 111 -0.74 -0.58 -6.29
C PRO A 111 -1.66 -1.29 -5.29
N SER A 112 -1.89 -2.59 -5.49
CA SER A 112 -2.71 -3.43 -4.62
C SER A 112 -1.87 -4.59 -4.04
N GLY A 113 -1.42 -4.44 -2.81
CA GLY A 113 -0.68 -5.46 -2.05
C GLY A 113 -1.59 -6.18 -1.06
N THR A 114 -1.87 -5.54 0.08
CA THR A 114 -2.85 -6.03 1.07
C THR A 114 -4.30 -5.85 0.62
N GLY A 115 -4.53 -4.94 -0.32
CA GLY A 115 -5.86 -4.57 -0.81
C GLY A 115 -6.48 -3.34 -0.13
N ALA A 116 -5.95 -2.90 1.02
CA ALA A 116 -6.58 -1.85 1.83
C ALA A 116 -6.78 -0.51 1.08
N THR A 117 -5.79 -0.06 0.30
CA THR A 117 -5.91 1.16 -0.52
C THR A 117 -7.06 1.04 -1.52
N GLN A 118 -7.08 -0.04 -2.29
CA GLN A 118 -8.12 -0.27 -3.28
C GLN A 118 -9.51 -0.41 -2.63
N THR A 119 -9.59 -1.12 -1.50
CA THR A 119 -10.83 -1.27 -0.71
C THR A 119 -11.42 0.09 -0.36
N GLY A 120 -10.63 0.98 0.24
CA GLY A 120 -11.13 2.29 0.64
C GLY A 120 -11.55 3.17 -0.53
N LEU A 121 -10.77 3.17 -1.63
CA LEU A 121 -11.15 3.88 -2.85
C LEU A 121 -12.47 3.36 -3.43
N ILE A 122 -12.69 2.03 -3.43
CA ILE A 122 -13.96 1.44 -3.87
C ILE A 122 -15.10 1.84 -2.92
N CYS A 123 -14.86 1.86 -1.60
CA CYS A 123 -15.87 2.33 -0.65
C CYS A 123 -16.29 3.79 -0.93
N GLY A 124 -15.32 4.69 -1.14
CA GLY A 124 -15.60 6.07 -1.51
C GLY A 124 -16.36 6.18 -2.84
N HIS A 125 -15.97 5.39 -3.84
CA HIS A 125 -16.66 5.31 -5.13
C HIS A 125 -18.13 4.86 -4.98
N LEU A 126 -18.37 3.77 -4.24
CA LEU A 126 -19.73 3.26 -3.99
C LEU A 126 -20.62 4.26 -3.24
N LEU A 127 -20.04 5.05 -2.33
CA LEU A 127 -20.75 6.11 -1.63
C LEU A 127 -21.08 7.29 -2.55
N SER A 128 -20.21 7.62 -3.48
CA SER A 128 -20.40 8.74 -4.40
C SER A 128 -21.36 8.41 -5.54
N GLY A 129 -21.44 7.15 -5.96
CA GLY A 129 -22.22 6.70 -7.10
C GLY A 129 -21.79 7.27 -8.45
N ASP A 130 -20.55 7.73 -8.56
CA ASP A 130 -19.98 8.25 -9.81
C ASP A 130 -19.58 7.12 -10.80
N ARG A 131 -18.90 7.44 -11.89
CA ARG A 131 -18.61 6.48 -12.97
C ARG A 131 -17.15 6.04 -13.04
N LYS A 132 -16.30 6.48 -12.11
CA LYS A 132 -14.87 6.16 -12.12
C LYS A 132 -14.63 4.67 -11.95
N LYS A 133 -13.61 4.16 -12.60
CA LYS A 133 -13.15 2.78 -12.39
C LYS A 133 -11.92 2.76 -11.48
N ILE A 134 -12.01 1.96 -10.42
CA ILE A 134 -10.93 1.79 -9.46
C ILE A 134 -10.15 0.51 -9.81
N LEU A 135 -8.93 0.66 -10.32
CA LEU A 135 -8.10 -0.47 -10.75
C LEU A 135 -6.93 -0.68 -9.79
N GLY A 136 -6.82 -1.87 -9.23
CA GLY A 136 -5.68 -2.26 -8.39
C GLY A 136 -4.68 -3.10 -9.19
N VAL A 137 -3.47 -2.62 -9.37
CA VAL A 137 -2.38 -3.44 -9.94
C VAL A 137 -1.80 -4.30 -8.83
N MET A 138 -1.95 -5.61 -8.95
CA MET A 138 -1.39 -6.53 -7.95
C MET A 138 0.13 -6.47 -7.92
N ILE A 139 0.70 -6.37 -6.72
CA ILE A 139 2.16 -6.33 -6.52
C ILE A 139 2.69 -7.53 -5.72
N SER A 140 1.81 -8.35 -5.18
CA SER A 140 2.13 -9.50 -4.33
C SER A 140 1.94 -10.83 -5.04
N SER A 141 2.54 -11.90 -4.50
CA SER A 141 2.35 -13.27 -4.95
C SER A 141 1.07 -13.93 -4.43
N ARG A 142 0.23 -13.19 -3.69
CA ARG A 142 -1.05 -13.72 -3.20
C ARG A 142 -1.89 -14.28 -4.34
N GLU A 143 -2.58 -15.39 -4.11
CA GLU A 143 -3.53 -15.93 -5.07
C GLU A 143 -4.62 -14.88 -5.39
N THR A 144 -4.92 -14.70 -6.68
CA THR A 144 -5.86 -13.68 -7.17
C THR A 144 -7.24 -13.79 -6.50
N LYS A 145 -7.74 -15.02 -6.33
CA LYS A 145 -9.00 -15.27 -5.64
C LYS A 145 -8.97 -14.79 -4.19
N ARG A 146 -7.87 -15.03 -3.47
CA ARG A 146 -7.73 -14.56 -2.09
C ARG A 146 -7.55 -13.05 -2.01
N ALA A 147 -6.84 -12.43 -2.96
CA ALA A 147 -6.72 -10.98 -3.05
C ALA A 147 -8.09 -10.30 -3.26
N TYR A 148 -8.91 -10.88 -4.14
CA TYR A 148 -10.28 -10.43 -4.37
C TYR A 148 -11.13 -10.55 -3.10
N GLN A 149 -11.10 -11.70 -2.42
CA GLN A 149 -11.84 -11.94 -1.18
C GLN A 149 -11.49 -10.93 -0.08
N VAL A 150 -10.21 -10.60 0.09
CA VAL A 150 -9.78 -9.62 1.12
C VAL A 150 -10.36 -8.24 0.85
N ILE A 151 -10.41 -7.81 -0.40
CA ILE A 151 -11.04 -6.54 -0.78
C ILE A 151 -12.55 -6.60 -0.52
N GLU A 152 -13.18 -7.69 -0.91
CA GLU A 152 -14.61 -7.93 -0.70
C GLU A 152 -14.97 -7.91 0.80
N GLU A 153 -14.21 -8.64 1.63
CA GLU A 153 -14.34 -8.65 3.09
C GLU A 153 -14.19 -7.24 3.67
N GLY A 154 -13.19 -6.48 3.21
CA GLY A 154 -12.91 -5.12 3.67
C GLY A 154 -14.02 -4.12 3.29
N ILE A 155 -14.62 -4.24 2.09
CA ILE A 155 -15.77 -3.42 1.69
C ILE A 155 -16.97 -3.70 2.61
N ARG A 156 -17.29 -4.97 2.84
CA ARG A 156 -18.39 -5.35 3.73
C ARG A 156 -18.17 -4.85 5.16
N ASP A 157 -16.96 -5.00 5.69
CA ASP A 157 -16.61 -4.53 7.04
C ASP A 157 -16.73 -3.00 7.15
N TYR A 158 -16.25 -2.27 6.15
CA TYR A 158 -16.39 -0.82 6.10
C TYR A 158 -17.85 -0.37 6.16
N PHE A 159 -18.70 -0.90 5.29
CA PHE A 159 -20.12 -0.53 5.23
C PHE A 159 -20.87 -0.93 6.51
N ALA A 160 -20.56 -2.11 7.07
CA ALA A 160 -21.16 -2.55 8.33
C ALA A 160 -20.75 -1.67 9.52
N LYS A 161 -19.47 -1.29 9.62
CA LYS A 161 -18.98 -0.42 10.71
C LYS A 161 -19.55 1.00 10.68
N HIS A 162 -19.96 1.46 9.51
CA HIS A 162 -20.53 2.79 9.34
C HIS A 162 -22.08 2.79 9.24
N ASP A 163 -22.74 1.65 9.48
CA ASP A 163 -24.20 1.49 9.34
C ASP A 163 -24.73 1.93 7.97
N LEU A 164 -23.97 1.67 6.90
CA LEU A 164 -24.29 2.07 5.54
C LEU A 164 -24.86 0.91 4.73
N ALA A 165 -25.81 1.20 3.85
CA ALA A 165 -26.36 0.22 2.93
C ALA A 165 -25.34 -0.09 1.81
N LEU A 166 -25.02 -1.36 1.64
CA LEU A 166 -24.13 -1.83 0.57
C LEU A 166 -24.95 -2.31 -0.63
N SER A 167 -24.68 -1.77 -1.82
CA SER A 167 -25.29 -2.22 -3.07
C SER A 167 -25.01 -3.70 -3.32
N ALA A 168 -25.99 -4.46 -3.77
CA ALA A 168 -25.79 -5.88 -4.15
C ALA A 168 -24.76 -6.07 -5.29
N ALA A 169 -24.55 -5.06 -6.12
CA ALA A 169 -23.63 -5.07 -7.24
C ALA A 169 -22.20 -4.65 -6.88
N TYR A 170 -21.88 -4.37 -5.60
CA TYR A 170 -20.56 -3.85 -5.19
C TYR A 170 -19.38 -4.72 -5.67
N ALA A 171 -19.56 -6.01 -5.79
CA ALA A 171 -18.52 -6.94 -6.18
C ALA A 171 -18.05 -6.72 -7.63
N SER A 172 -18.88 -6.16 -8.51
CA SER A 172 -18.50 -5.81 -9.88
C SER A 172 -17.54 -4.63 -9.96
N GLU A 173 -17.39 -3.86 -8.87
CA GLU A 173 -16.46 -2.73 -8.81
C GLU A 173 -15.03 -3.14 -8.40
N ILE A 174 -14.81 -4.41 -8.08
CA ILE A 174 -13.48 -4.91 -7.72
C ILE A 174 -12.72 -5.32 -8.99
N HIS A 175 -11.82 -4.47 -9.45
CA HIS A 175 -10.99 -4.71 -10.62
C HIS A 175 -9.52 -4.91 -10.20
N LEU A 176 -9.03 -6.15 -10.29
CA LEU A 176 -7.64 -6.52 -10.02
C LEU A 176 -6.90 -6.80 -11.33
N LEU A 177 -5.79 -6.15 -11.52
CA LEU A 177 -4.88 -6.37 -12.64
C LEU A 177 -3.73 -7.29 -12.18
N ASP A 178 -3.98 -8.59 -12.17
CA ASP A 178 -3.05 -9.60 -11.64
C ASP A 178 -1.97 -10.02 -12.64
N GLN A 179 -2.21 -9.82 -13.93
CA GLN A 179 -1.26 -10.15 -15.00
C GLN A 179 0.03 -9.31 -14.95
N TYR A 180 0.05 -8.21 -14.20
CA TYR A 180 1.22 -7.31 -14.09
C TYR A 180 2.02 -7.51 -12.80
N ARG A 181 1.64 -8.45 -11.95
CA ARG A 181 2.30 -8.69 -10.64
C ARG A 181 3.72 -9.24 -10.74
N GLN A 182 4.17 -9.66 -11.95
CA GLN A 182 5.42 -10.38 -12.15
C GLN A 182 5.46 -11.67 -11.31
N GLU A 183 6.61 -12.03 -10.76
CA GLU A 183 6.76 -13.16 -9.84
C GLU A 183 6.29 -12.85 -8.40
N GLY A 184 5.71 -11.66 -8.17
CA GLY A 184 5.13 -11.26 -6.89
C GLY A 184 5.92 -10.18 -6.14
N TYR A 185 5.79 -10.20 -4.81
CA TYR A 185 6.36 -9.18 -3.94
C TYR A 185 7.89 -9.13 -4.01
N GLY A 186 8.45 -7.93 -4.15
CA GLY A 186 9.89 -7.70 -4.23
C GLY A 186 10.53 -8.13 -5.56
N LYS A 187 9.78 -8.74 -6.47
CA LYS A 187 10.28 -9.17 -7.79
C LYS A 187 9.91 -8.14 -8.86
N TYR A 188 10.88 -7.78 -9.68
CA TYR A 188 10.73 -6.85 -10.80
C TYR A 188 11.76 -7.15 -11.89
N ASP A 189 11.49 -6.73 -13.09
CA ASP A 189 12.35 -6.98 -14.26
C ASP A 189 12.84 -5.68 -14.91
N ALA A 190 13.62 -5.84 -15.98
CA ALA A 190 14.20 -4.71 -16.73
C ALA A 190 13.15 -3.73 -17.28
N ARG A 191 11.91 -4.16 -17.54
CA ARG A 191 10.83 -3.29 -18.04
C ARG A 191 10.39 -2.32 -16.94
N ILE A 192 10.24 -2.83 -15.72
CA ILE A 192 9.90 -2.00 -14.55
C ILE A 192 11.05 -1.04 -14.23
N GLU A 193 12.31 -1.51 -14.29
CA GLU A 193 13.49 -0.64 -14.12
C GLU A 193 13.56 0.48 -15.16
N ALA A 194 13.30 0.15 -16.42
CA ALA A 194 13.25 1.15 -17.50
C ALA A 194 12.17 2.19 -17.25
N CYS A 195 10.97 1.75 -16.86
CA CYS A 195 9.86 2.64 -16.50
C CYS A 195 10.24 3.58 -15.35
N ILE A 196 10.83 3.06 -14.26
CA ILE A 196 11.27 3.88 -13.12
C ILE A 196 12.28 4.94 -13.56
N LYS A 197 13.29 4.55 -14.32
CA LYS A 197 14.33 5.46 -14.84
C LYS A 197 13.74 6.53 -15.75
N GLU A 198 12.84 6.16 -16.64
CA GLU A 198 12.15 7.08 -17.54
C GLU A 198 11.32 8.09 -16.75
N GLN A 199 10.46 7.63 -15.84
CA GLN A 199 9.61 8.52 -15.05
C GLN A 199 10.41 9.48 -14.17
N TYR A 200 11.51 9.03 -13.59
CA TYR A 200 12.38 9.92 -12.84
C TYR A 200 13.06 10.96 -13.73
N ARG A 201 13.57 10.58 -14.91
CA ARG A 201 14.28 11.48 -15.82
C ARG A 201 13.37 12.51 -16.50
N THR A 202 12.14 12.14 -16.81
CA THR A 202 11.21 12.99 -17.58
C THR A 202 10.26 13.79 -16.69
N ASN A 203 9.88 13.22 -15.54
CA ASN A 203 8.83 13.77 -14.69
C ASN A 203 9.29 14.05 -13.26
N SER A 204 10.56 13.76 -12.90
CA SER A 204 11.08 13.81 -11.53
C SER A 204 10.24 13.00 -10.54
N LEU A 205 9.64 11.90 -11.01
CA LEU A 205 8.75 11.05 -10.22
C LEU A 205 9.52 9.85 -9.65
N PRO A 206 9.78 9.80 -8.33
CA PRO A 206 10.52 8.71 -7.70
C PRO A 206 9.61 7.51 -7.45
N LEU A 207 9.62 6.54 -8.34
CA LEU A 207 8.87 5.29 -8.21
C LEU A 207 9.77 4.18 -7.63
N ASP A 208 9.30 3.48 -6.60
CA ASP A 208 10.00 2.32 -6.06
C ASP A 208 9.73 1.05 -6.89
N PRO A 209 10.66 0.08 -6.93
CA PRO A 209 10.49 -1.10 -7.79
C PRO A 209 9.47 -2.13 -7.28
N ILE A 210 9.05 -2.04 -6.01
CA ILE A 210 8.20 -3.04 -5.36
C ILE A 210 6.71 -2.71 -5.55
N TYR A 211 6.35 -1.45 -5.30
CA TYR A 211 4.96 -0.97 -5.31
C TYR A 211 4.67 -0.08 -6.50
N THR A 212 5.15 1.16 -6.43
CA THR A 212 4.71 2.23 -7.35
C THR A 212 5.26 2.07 -8.76
N GLY A 213 6.50 1.64 -8.92
CA GLY A 213 7.09 1.39 -10.26
C GLY A 213 6.42 0.22 -10.97
N LYS A 214 6.17 -0.88 -10.25
CA LYS A 214 5.43 -2.01 -10.81
C LYS A 214 4.01 -1.62 -11.21
N ALA A 215 3.31 -0.91 -10.33
CA ALA A 215 1.94 -0.49 -10.59
C ALA A 215 1.85 0.54 -11.72
N PHE A 216 2.80 1.48 -11.81
CA PHE A 216 2.83 2.47 -12.88
C PHE A 216 3.12 1.82 -14.24
N TRP A 217 4.09 0.91 -14.31
CA TRP A 217 4.33 0.10 -15.50
C TRP A 217 3.09 -0.72 -15.89
N GLY A 218 2.48 -1.40 -14.91
CA GLY A 218 1.27 -2.19 -15.15
C GLY A 218 0.09 -1.36 -15.63
N MET A 219 -0.06 -0.12 -15.12
CA MET A 219 -1.02 0.85 -15.63
C MET A 219 -0.77 1.16 -17.10
N GLN A 220 0.46 1.50 -17.48
CA GLN A 220 0.80 1.82 -18.87
C GLN A 220 0.50 0.67 -19.82
N GLU A 221 0.88 -0.56 -19.45
CA GLU A 221 0.59 -1.76 -20.25
C GLU A 221 -0.91 -2.06 -20.35
N TYR A 222 -1.65 -1.88 -19.25
CA TYR A 222 -3.11 -2.04 -19.24
C TYR A 222 -3.78 -1.05 -20.19
N LEU A 223 -3.49 0.24 -20.07
CA LEU A 223 -4.07 1.28 -20.92
C LEU A 223 -3.80 1.02 -22.40
N LYS A 224 -2.55 0.65 -22.72
CA LYS A 224 -2.13 0.29 -24.09
C LYS A 224 -2.91 -0.94 -24.60
N THR A 225 -2.98 -2.01 -23.82
CA THR A 225 -3.63 -3.27 -24.23
C THR A 225 -5.14 -3.10 -24.37
N ALA A 226 -5.76 -2.30 -23.50
CA ALA A 226 -7.17 -1.99 -23.52
C ALA A 226 -7.55 -0.92 -24.58
N GLY A 227 -6.57 -0.32 -25.27
CA GLY A 227 -6.81 0.74 -26.24
C GLY A 227 -7.38 2.02 -25.65
N ILE A 228 -7.09 2.30 -24.38
CA ILE A 228 -7.59 3.48 -23.67
C ILE A 228 -6.66 4.65 -24.00
N THR A 229 -7.12 5.60 -24.83
CA THR A 229 -6.32 6.72 -25.30
C THR A 229 -6.86 8.09 -24.91
N ASP A 230 -8.17 8.21 -24.70
CA ASP A 230 -8.84 9.50 -24.49
C ASP A 230 -9.57 9.52 -23.14
N SER A 231 -8.80 9.26 -22.09
CA SER A 231 -9.31 9.20 -20.72
C SER A 231 -8.38 9.93 -19.76
N ARG A 232 -8.96 10.47 -18.68
CA ARG A 232 -8.21 11.07 -17.58
C ARG A 232 -7.90 10.03 -16.53
N ILE A 233 -6.63 9.82 -16.30
CA ILE A 233 -6.12 8.79 -15.39
C ILE A 233 -5.51 9.46 -14.17
N LEU A 234 -5.96 9.07 -12.97
CA LEU A 234 -5.28 9.36 -11.73
C LEU A 234 -4.48 8.13 -11.30
N PHE A 235 -3.16 8.26 -11.25
CA PHE A 235 -2.32 7.27 -10.59
C PHE A 235 -2.10 7.68 -9.14
N LEU A 236 -2.54 6.85 -8.19
CA LEU A 236 -2.33 7.09 -6.78
C LEU A 236 -0.94 6.61 -6.35
N HIS A 237 -0.04 7.56 -6.14
CA HIS A 237 1.30 7.28 -5.64
C HIS A 237 1.26 7.03 -4.13
N THR A 238 1.30 5.77 -3.72
CA THR A 238 1.12 5.34 -2.32
C THR A 238 2.36 5.46 -1.44
N GLY A 239 3.38 6.17 -1.87
CA GLY A 239 4.66 6.34 -1.15
C GLY A 239 5.78 5.50 -1.74
N GLY A 240 6.69 4.99 -0.88
CA GLY A 240 7.83 4.18 -1.33
C GLY A 240 9.11 4.96 -1.67
N THR A 241 9.15 6.27 -1.43
CA THR A 241 10.33 7.11 -1.70
C THR A 241 11.62 6.59 -1.03
N PRO A 242 11.61 6.11 0.23
CA PRO A 242 12.81 5.50 0.81
C PRO A 242 13.28 4.25 0.05
N LEU A 243 12.35 3.43 -0.45
CA LEU A 243 12.66 2.25 -1.27
C LEU A 243 13.24 2.63 -2.64
N PHE A 244 12.80 3.76 -3.21
CA PHE A 244 13.39 4.31 -4.41
C PHE A 244 14.87 4.67 -4.18
N PHE A 245 15.22 5.32 -3.07
CA PHE A 245 16.63 5.64 -2.75
C PHE A 245 17.45 4.39 -2.49
N ASP A 246 16.92 3.38 -1.79
CA ASP A 246 17.58 2.08 -1.63
C ASP A 246 17.88 1.43 -2.99
N TYR A 247 16.92 1.49 -3.93
CA TYR A 247 17.08 0.97 -5.28
C TYR A 247 18.16 1.74 -6.07
N VAL A 248 18.16 3.06 -6.02
CA VAL A 248 19.15 3.90 -6.72
C VAL A 248 20.57 3.60 -6.21
N SER A 249 20.76 3.55 -4.89
CA SER A 249 22.06 3.24 -4.28
C SER A 249 22.61 1.89 -4.72
N LYS A 250 21.76 0.84 -4.71
CA LYS A 250 22.14 -0.49 -5.19
C LYS A 250 22.46 -0.53 -6.68
N SER A 251 21.75 0.26 -7.48
CA SER A 251 21.96 0.32 -8.94
C SER A 251 23.29 0.98 -9.29
N VAL A 252 23.70 2.02 -8.56
CA VAL A 252 24.97 2.71 -8.74
C VAL A 252 26.14 1.79 -8.34
N SER A 253 26.05 1.08 -7.21
CA SER A 253 27.09 0.16 -6.76
C SER A 253 27.35 -0.95 -7.78
N ARG A 254 26.32 -1.54 -8.36
CA ARG A 254 26.46 -2.56 -9.41
C ARG A 254 27.13 -2.04 -10.69
N SER A 255 26.93 -0.77 -11.04
CA SER A 255 27.56 -0.16 -12.23
C SER A 255 29.03 0.16 -12.01
N SER A 256 29.50 0.23 -10.77
CA SER A 256 30.90 0.51 -10.43
C SER A 256 31.77 -0.76 -10.36
N GLU A 257 31.14 -1.94 -10.33
CA GLU A 257 31.81 -3.25 -10.27
C GLU A 257 31.98 -3.91 -11.66
N MET A 258 31.42 -3.34 -12.71
CA MET A 258 31.56 -3.75 -14.11
C MET A 258 32.58 -2.88 -14.85
#